data_3bb99d0fe8e60967ba05b113b893e5ae
#
_entry.id   3bb99d0fe8e60967ba05b113b893e5ae
#
_cell.length_a   1.000
_cell.length_b   1.000
_cell.length_c   1.000
_cell.angle_alpha   90.00
_cell.angle_beta   90.00
_cell.angle_gamma   90.00
#
_symmetry.space_group_name_H-M   'P 1'
#
loop_
_entity.id
_entity.type
_entity.pdbx_description
1 polymer ?
#
loop_
_entity_poly.entity_id
_entity_poly.type
_entity_poly.pdbx_seq_one_letter_code
_entity_poly.pdbx_strand_id
1 'polypeptide(L)'
;MNLATQRSVDALPILLVDDDRKLCELMTASLTDSGFAITSAHSGVEALAQLAQQTWHAVLLDLMLPEMDGFELLRRIRETSDVPVLMLTARGEEHNCIHGLNLGADDYLQKTLSPNQIIARIKAVARRANRTVAADTDTIEVGPLRIHLNARMVTFKGQHIFLTSIEFLVLKSLASAKGRVKKREELLQEICGRQYKDLDRSIDVHISSLRRKLNDDPRKPKFIRTIRAVGYSMLDQNE
;
A
#
# COMPACT_ATOMS: atom_id res chain seq x y z
N MET A 1 -31.70 30.40 7.86
CA MET A 1 -30.24 30.57 7.66
C MET A 1 -29.58 29.21 7.73
N ASN A 2 -28.98 28.81 6.63
CA ASN A 2 -28.66 27.42 6.28
C ASN A 2 -27.36 26.93 6.96
N LEU A 3 -27.47 26.00 7.90
CA LEU A 3 -26.33 25.30 8.55
C LEU A 3 -25.77 24.11 7.73
N ALA A 4 -26.27 23.94 6.49
CA ALA A 4 -25.93 22.79 5.65
C ALA A 4 -24.71 22.99 4.71
N THR A 5 -24.14 24.21 4.63
CA THR A 5 -23.16 24.55 3.56
C THR A 5 -21.71 24.65 4.05
N GLN A 6 -21.40 24.36 5.32
CA GLN A 6 -20.06 24.55 5.88
C GLN A 6 -19.26 23.26 6.14
N ARG A 7 -19.73 22.07 5.70
CA ARG A 7 -19.04 20.78 5.93
C ARG A 7 -18.19 20.25 4.76
N SER A 8 -17.96 20.99 3.68
CA SER A 8 -17.40 20.42 2.44
C SER A 8 -15.96 20.83 2.10
N VAL A 9 -15.20 21.51 2.97
CA VAL A 9 -13.87 22.02 2.58
C VAL A 9 -12.71 21.07 2.96
N ASP A 10 -12.93 20.08 3.85
CA ASP A 10 -11.89 19.16 4.34
C ASP A 10 -12.21 17.67 4.18
N ALA A 11 -13.23 17.30 3.39
CA ALA A 11 -13.60 15.90 3.23
C ALA A 11 -12.57 15.16 2.34
N LEU A 12 -12.00 14.07 2.87
CA LEU A 12 -10.95 13.31 2.18
C LEU A 12 -11.55 12.49 1.02
N PRO A 13 -11.12 12.71 -0.24
CA PRO A 13 -11.69 12.03 -1.40
C PRO A 13 -11.29 10.56 -1.44
N ILE A 14 -12.26 9.67 -1.47
CA ILE A 14 -12.12 8.21 -1.59
C ILE A 14 -12.85 7.74 -2.83
N LEU A 15 -12.20 6.94 -3.65
CA LEU A 15 -12.82 6.24 -4.76
C LEU A 15 -13.25 4.84 -4.30
N LEU A 16 -14.54 4.55 -4.39
CA LEU A 16 -15.12 3.24 -4.11
C LEU A 16 -15.45 2.54 -5.43
N VAL A 17 -14.81 1.42 -5.68
CA VAL A 17 -14.94 0.65 -6.93
C VAL A 17 -15.58 -0.70 -6.63
N ASP A 18 -16.86 -0.84 -6.97
CA ASP A 18 -17.65 -2.05 -6.73
C ASP A 18 -18.87 -2.05 -7.68
N ASP A 19 -19.18 -3.15 -8.32
CA ASP A 19 -20.32 -3.26 -9.23
C ASP A 19 -21.67 -3.38 -8.48
N ASP A 20 -21.64 -3.75 -7.20
CA ASP A 20 -22.82 -3.74 -6.33
C ASP A 20 -23.20 -2.30 -5.92
N ARG A 21 -24.08 -1.70 -6.70
CA ARG A 21 -24.58 -0.34 -6.45
C ARG A 21 -25.21 -0.16 -5.06
N LYS A 22 -25.90 -1.18 -4.56
CA LYS A 22 -26.57 -1.13 -3.26
C LYS A 22 -25.54 -1.12 -2.13
N LEU A 23 -24.50 -1.92 -2.25
CA LEU A 23 -23.37 -1.91 -1.32
C LEU A 23 -22.65 -0.56 -1.36
N CYS A 24 -22.40 0.00 -2.55
CA CYS A 24 -21.83 1.34 -2.71
C CYS A 24 -22.65 2.43 -2.01
N GLU A 25 -23.98 2.42 -2.15
CA GLU A 25 -24.85 3.37 -1.46
C GLU A 25 -24.75 3.26 0.07
N LEU A 26 -24.78 2.04 0.61
CA LEU A 26 -24.66 1.79 2.05
C LEU A 26 -23.30 2.22 2.61
N MET A 27 -22.22 1.88 1.90
CA MET A 27 -20.86 2.28 2.28
C MET A 27 -20.68 3.80 2.18
N THR A 28 -21.18 4.42 1.12
CA THR A 28 -21.12 5.88 0.94
C THR A 28 -21.79 6.61 2.10
N ALA A 29 -23.00 6.23 2.49
CA ALA A 29 -23.68 6.83 3.62
C ALA A 29 -22.84 6.75 4.90
N SER A 30 -22.35 5.56 5.22
CA SER A 30 -21.56 5.32 6.44
C SER A 30 -20.20 6.04 6.47
N LEU A 31 -19.53 6.13 5.33
CA LEU A 31 -18.20 6.74 5.23
C LEU A 31 -18.30 8.28 5.18
N THR A 32 -19.34 8.84 4.55
CA THR A 32 -19.56 10.28 4.48
C THR A 32 -19.77 10.89 5.86
N ASP A 33 -20.51 10.21 6.75
CA ASP A 33 -20.69 10.63 8.14
C ASP A 33 -19.36 10.72 8.92
N SER A 34 -18.32 10.07 8.42
CA SER A 34 -16.98 10.03 9.04
C SER A 34 -15.97 11.01 8.44
N GLY A 35 -16.44 11.91 7.55
CA GLY A 35 -15.62 12.98 6.98
C GLY A 35 -14.92 12.61 5.67
N PHE A 36 -15.40 11.58 4.95
CA PHE A 36 -14.90 11.23 3.62
C PHE A 36 -15.83 11.75 2.52
N ALA A 37 -15.26 12.15 1.38
CA ALA A 37 -15.98 12.42 0.15
C ALA A 37 -15.87 11.17 -0.74
N ILE A 38 -16.98 10.43 -0.86
CA ILE A 38 -17.00 9.17 -1.60
C ILE A 38 -17.49 9.42 -3.04
N THR A 39 -16.71 8.94 -4.00
CA THR A 39 -17.13 8.79 -5.39
C THR A 39 -17.15 7.31 -5.72
N SER A 40 -18.27 6.81 -6.26
CA SER A 40 -18.39 5.41 -6.66
C SER A 40 -18.09 5.24 -8.14
N ALA A 41 -17.43 4.13 -8.49
CA ALA A 41 -17.26 3.64 -9.85
C ALA A 41 -17.74 2.18 -9.89
N HIS A 42 -18.42 1.79 -10.95
CA HIS A 42 -19.05 0.46 -11.04
C HIS A 42 -18.39 -0.46 -12.05
N SER A 43 -17.24 -0.03 -12.58
CA SER A 43 -16.39 -0.83 -13.47
C SER A 43 -14.94 -0.37 -13.39
N GLY A 44 -14.02 -1.22 -13.86
CA GLY A 44 -12.59 -0.86 -13.91
C GLY A 44 -12.31 0.32 -14.86
N VAL A 45 -13.04 0.42 -15.97
CA VAL A 45 -12.91 1.53 -16.94
C VAL A 45 -13.34 2.86 -16.29
N GLU A 46 -14.48 2.86 -15.61
CA GLU A 46 -14.97 4.04 -14.89
C GLU A 46 -13.99 4.45 -13.78
N ALA A 47 -13.44 3.49 -13.04
CA ALA A 47 -12.46 3.76 -12.00
C ALA A 47 -11.19 4.41 -12.55
N LEU A 48 -10.63 3.93 -13.67
CA LEU A 48 -9.47 4.54 -14.32
C LEU A 48 -9.75 5.97 -14.81
N ALA A 49 -10.95 6.22 -15.34
CA ALA A 49 -11.36 7.55 -15.76
C ALA A 49 -11.45 8.51 -14.54
N GLN A 50 -12.00 8.06 -13.43
CA GLN A 50 -12.08 8.86 -12.19
C GLN A 50 -10.68 9.12 -11.59
N LEU A 51 -9.79 8.13 -11.62
CA LEU A 51 -8.42 8.27 -11.11
C LEU A 51 -7.62 9.35 -11.85
N ALA A 52 -7.89 9.57 -13.13
CA ALA A 52 -7.23 10.59 -13.93
C ALA A 52 -7.74 12.03 -13.66
N GLN A 53 -8.88 12.20 -13.01
CA GLN A 53 -9.53 13.52 -12.87
C GLN A 53 -9.05 14.30 -11.64
N GLN A 54 -8.64 13.62 -10.56
CA GLN A 54 -8.22 14.28 -9.33
C GLN A 54 -7.28 13.38 -8.51
N THR A 55 -6.72 13.95 -7.45
CA THR A 55 -5.95 13.17 -6.45
C THR A 55 -6.89 12.53 -5.44
N TRP A 56 -6.61 11.28 -5.10
CA TRP A 56 -7.41 10.48 -4.17
C TRP A 56 -6.62 10.17 -2.91
N HIS A 57 -7.30 10.14 -1.77
CA HIS A 57 -6.72 9.74 -0.49
C HIS A 57 -6.58 8.23 -0.36
N ALA A 58 -7.53 7.50 -0.90
CA ALA A 58 -7.46 6.04 -1.02
C ALA A 58 -8.48 5.55 -2.06
N VAL A 59 -8.28 4.32 -2.51
CA VAL A 59 -9.21 3.56 -3.33
C VAL A 59 -9.66 2.34 -2.52
N LEU A 60 -10.96 2.13 -2.42
CA LEU A 60 -11.56 0.88 -1.98
C LEU A 60 -11.92 0.11 -3.24
N LEU A 61 -11.32 -1.05 -3.45
CA LEU A 61 -11.40 -1.77 -4.70
C LEU A 61 -11.95 -3.18 -4.50
N ASP A 62 -13.11 -3.46 -5.08
CA ASP A 62 -13.59 -4.83 -5.14
C ASP A 62 -12.70 -5.72 -6.01
N LEU A 63 -12.54 -6.95 -5.58
CA LEU A 63 -11.82 -7.97 -6.33
C LEU A 63 -12.61 -8.42 -7.57
N MET A 64 -13.91 -8.60 -7.41
CA MET A 64 -14.80 -9.16 -8.43
C MET A 64 -15.53 -8.06 -9.20
N LEU A 65 -14.87 -7.49 -10.21
CA LEU A 65 -15.49 -6.51 -11.11
C LEU A 65 -15.85 -7.15 -12.46
N PRO A 66 -16.90 -6.68 -13.13
CA PRO A 66 -17.21 -7.12 -14.49
C PRO A 66 -16.11 -6.64 -15.47
N GLU A 67 -15.87 -7.42 -16.53
CA GLU A 67 -14.95 -7.12 -17.65
C GLU A 67 -13.46 -7.05 -17.30
N MET A 68 -13.10 -6.54 -16.12
CA MET A 68 -11.72 -6.41 -15.65
C MET A 68 -11.68 -6.74 -14.17
N ASP A 69 -10.93 -7.79 -13.77
CA ASP A 69 -10.84 -8.12 -12.35
C ASP A 69 -10.07 -7.04 -11.55
N GLY A 70 -10.30 -7.02 -10.23
CA GLY A 70 -9.69 -6.03 -9.34
C GLY A 70 -8.16 -6.11 -9.31
N PHE A 71 -7.56 -7.25 -9.59
CA PHE A 71 -6.10 -7.38 -9.66
C PHE A 71 -5.52 -6.70 -10.89
N GLU A 72 -6.16 -6.88 -12.05
CA GLU A 72 -5.76 -6.19 -13.28
C GLU A 72 -5.93 -4.68 -13.13
N LEU A 73 -7.03 -4.23 -12.51
CA LEU A 73 -7.22 -2.81 -12.21
C LEU A 73 -6.14 -2.29 -11.26
N LEU A 74 -5.82 -3.02 -10.19
CA LEU A 74 -4.73 -2.67 -9.27
C LEU A 74 -3.40 -2.55 -10.00
N ARG A 75 -3.07 -3.49 -10.87
CA ARG A 75 -1.85 -3.45 -11.67
C ARG A 75 -1.78 -2.17 -12.52
N ARG A 76 -2.87 -1.81 -13.22
CA ARG A 76 -2.94 -0.58 -14.01
C ARG A 76 -2.83 0.68 -13.16
N ILE A 77 -3.46 0.71 -12.00
CA ILE A 77 -3.31 1.82 -11.05
C ILE A 77 -1.84 1.99 -10.69
N ARG A 78 -1.13 0.91 -10.39
CA ARG A 78 0.28 0.96 -9.97
C ARG A 78 1.26 1.33 -11.09
N GLU A 79 0.86 1.29 -12.34
CA GLU A 79 1.67 1.81 -13.46
C GLU A 79 1.77 3.34 -13.43
N THR A 80 0.78 4.03 -12.88
CA THR A 80 0.65 5.49 -12.96
C THR A 80 0.45 6.19 -11.62
N SER A 81 0.14 5.46 -10.54
CA SER A 81 -0.25 6.06 -9.26
C SER A 81 0.15 5.21 -8.07
N ASP A 82 0.54 5.89 -6.99
CA ASP A 82 0.81 5.32 -5.67
C ASP A 82 -0.33 5.56 -4.68
N VAL A 83 -1.51 5.92 -5.20
CA VAL A 83 -2.70 6.10 -4.36
C VAL A 83 -2.89 4.84 -3.50
N PRO A 84 -3.16 4.99 -2.19
CA PRO A 84 -3.42 3.84 -1.33
C PRO A 84 -4.62 3.04 -1.84
N VAL A 85 -4.44 1.71 -2.02
CA VAL A 85 -5.52 0.80 -2.47
C VAL A 85 -5.78 -0.25 -1.39
N LEU A 86 -7.02 -0.28 -0.91
CA LEU A 86 -7.52 -1.30 0.00
C LEU A 86 -8.46 -2.21 -0.80
N MET A 87 -8.10 -3.48 -0.93
CA MET A 87 -8.93 -4.46 -1.63
C MET A 87 -10.12 -4.88 -0.76
N LEU A 88 -11.30 -4.92 -1.35
CA LEU A 88 -12.51 -5.45 -0.72
C LEU A 88 -12.71 -6.90 -1.18
N THR A 89 -12.94 -7.82 -0.26
CA THR A 89 -13.10 -9.24 -0.57
C THR A 89 -14.34 -9.84 0.08
N ALA A 90 -14.93 -10.83 -0.57
CA ALA A 90 -15.93 -11.65 0.06
C ALA A 90 -15.29 -12.59 1.11
N ARG A 91 -16.11 -13.19 1.96
CA ARG A 91 -15.65 -14.17 2.97
C ARG A 91 -15.13 -15.45 2.29
N GLY A 92 -13.94 -15.90 2.66
CA GLY A 92 -13.35 -17.14 2.14
C GLY A 92 -12.30 -16.96 1.02
N GLU A 93 -12.01 -15.72 0.61
CA GLU A 93 -11.04 -15.43 -0.45
C GLU A 93 -9.63 -15.10 0.10
N GLU A 94 -9.23 -15.71 1.21
CA GLU A 94 -7.95 -15.43 1.86
C GLU A 94 -6.73 -15.70 0.95
N HIS A 95 -6.82 -16.64 0.01
CA HIS A 95 -5.77 -16.91 -0.97
C HIS A 95 -5.51 -15.72 -1.91
N ASN A 96 -6.54 -14.93 -2.18
CA ASN A 96 -6.46 -13.74 -3.04
C ASN A 96 -5.73 -12.57 -2.35
N CYS A 97 -5.72 -12.57 -1.01
CA CYS A 97 -5.05 -11.54 -0.20
C CYS A 97 -3.55 -11.45 -0.52
N ILE A 98 -2.88 -12.58 -0.63
CA ILE A 98 -1.45 -12.67 -0.94
C ILE A 98 -1.15 -12.12 -2.33
N HIS A 99 -1.98 -12.49 -3.31
CA HIS A 99 -1.80 -12.06 -4.70
C HIS A 99 -1.91 -10.53 -4.83
N GLY A 100 -2.94 -9.92 -4.23
CA GLY A 100 -3.13 -8.48 -4.32
C GLY A 100 -2.08 -7.67 -3.52
N LEU A 101 -1.65 -8.16 -2.36
CA LEU A 101 -0.54 -7.53 -1.65
C LEU A 101 0.75 -7.56 -2.49
N ASN A 102 1.01 -8.66 -3.20
CA ASN A 102 2.14 -8.77 -4.13
C ASN A 102 2.02 -7.82 -5.32
N LEU A 103 0.81 -7.53 -5.78
CA LEU A 103 0.54 -6.54 -6.83
C LEU A 103 0.58 -5.10 -6.32
N GLY A 104 0.71 -4.89 -5.01
CA GLY A 104 0.86 -3.57 -4.41
C GLY A 104 -0.39 -3.01 -3.74
N ALA A 105 -1.35 -3.84 -3.35
CA ALA A 105 -2.40 -3.41 -2.44
C ALA A 105 -1.80 -3.01 -1.09
N ASP A 106 -2.41 -2.03 -0.42
CA ASP A 106 -1.97 -1.52 0.87
C ASP A 106 -2.64 -2.22 2.04
N ASP A 107 -3.82 -2.76 1.85
CA ASP A 107 -4.54 -3.59 2.82
C ASP A 107 -5.61 -4.45 2.12
N TYR A 108 -6.12 -5.44 2.85
CA TYR A 108 -7.22 -6.31 2.45
C TYR A 108 -8.32 -6.27 3.49
N LEU A 109 -9.55 -6.01 3.06
CA LEU A 109 -10.70 -5.85 3.92
C LEU A 109 -11.82 -6.80 3.49
N GLN A 110 -12.36 -7.56 4.42
CA GLN A 110 -13.58 -8.31 4.15
C GLN A 110 -14.78 -7.35 4.06
N LYS A 111 -15.63 -7.52 3.05
CA LYS A 111 -16.87 -6.72 2.88
C LYS A 111 -17.83 -6.80 4.09
N THR A 112 -17.64 -7.82 4.94
CA THR A 112 -18.40 -8.03 6.18
C THR A 112 -17.90 -7.22 7.37
N LEU A 113 -16.80 -6.48 7.24
CA LEU A 113 -16.29 -5.60 8.31
C LEU A 113 -17.29 -4.48 8.59
N SER A 114 -17.35 -4.08 9.86
CA SER A 114 -18.17 -2.92 10.24
C SER A 114 -17.61 -1.63 9.63
N PRO A 115 -18.46 -0.63 9.34
CA PRO A 115 -18.01 0.66 8.81
C PRO A 115 -16.88 1.28 9.64
N ASN A 116 -16.94 1.21 10.97
CA ASN A 116 -15.89 1.73 11.85
C ASN A 116 -14.53 1.05 11.63
N GLN A 117 -14.52 -0.25 11.35
CA GLN A 117 -13.29 -0.98 11.05
C GLN A 117 -12.71 -0.55 9.69
N ILE A 118 -13.57 -0.39 8.67
CA ILE A 118 -13.17 0.12 7.36
C ILE A 118 -12.59 1.53 7.49
N ILE A 119 -13.28 2.44 8.20
CA ILE A 119 -12.82 3.80 8.48
C ILE A 119 -11.46 3.82 9.16
N ALA A 120 -11.26 2.98 10.18
CA ALA A 120 -9.99 2.88 10.88
C ALA A 120 -8.84 2.45 9.95
N ARG A 121 -9.11 1.53 9.02
CA ARG A 121 -8.15 1.06 8.01
C ARG A 121 -7.85 2.13 6.97
N ILE A 122 -8.86 2.79 6.42
CA ILE A 122 -8.66 3.92 5.48
C ILE A 122 -7.79 5.00 6.14
N LYS A 123 -8.14 5.43 7.37
CA LYS A 123 -7.36 6.43 8.10
C LYS A 123 -5.93 5.97 8.38
N ALA A 124 -5.71 4.69 8.67
CA ALA A 124 -4.38 4.15 8.90
C ALA A 124 -3.53 4.17 7.62
N VAL A 125 -4.11 3.80 6.47
CA VAL A 125 -3.41 3.75 5.18
C VAL A 125 -3.20 5.17 4.65
N ALA A 126 -4.24 6.03 4.65
CA ALA A 126 -4.16 7.41 4.18
C ALA A 126 -3.19 8.28 5.01
N ARG A 127 -3.13 8.08 6.34
CA ARG A 127 -2.14 8.76 7.19
C ARG A 127 -0.71 8.41 6.79
N ARG A 128 -0.48 7.23 6.25
CA ARG A 128 0.82 6.80 5.73
C ARG A 128 1.21 7.57 4.48
N ALA A 129 0.24 7.92 3.62
CA ALA A 129 0.46 8.65 2.37
C ALA A 129 0.67 10.18 2.57
N ASN A 130 0.03 10.79 3.59
CA ASN A 130 -0.05 12.27 3.73
C ASN A 130 0.94 12.88 4.74
N ARG A 131 1.91 12.15 5.26
CA ARG A 131 2.90 12.76 6.17
C ARG A 131 3.91 13.58 5.39
N THR A 132 3.67 14.89 5.31
CA THR A 132 4.68 15.88 4.96
C THR A 132 5.88 15.79 5.91
N VAL A 133 7.06 15.95 5.36
CA VAL A 133 8.37 15.96 6.06
C VAL A 133 8.43 17.12 7.06
N ALA A 134 7.82 16.95 8.22
CA ALA A 134 8.19 17.75 9.39
C ALA A 134 9.50 17.18 9.95
N ALA A 135 10.45 18.02 10.31
CA ALA A 135 11.83 17.75 10.76
C ALA A 135 12.05 16.31 11.29
N ASP A 136 12.66 15.47 10.44
CA ASP A 136 12.62 14.02 10.59
C ASP A 136 13.81 13.58 11.45
N THR A 137 13.57 13.42 12.75
CA THR A 137 14.54 12.83 13.68
C THR A 137 14.64 11.29 13.52
N ASP A 138 13.84 10.69 12.62
CA ASP A 138 13.71 9.25 12.48
C ASP A 138 13.93 8.80 11.02
N THR A 139 15.12 9.11 10.50
CA THR A 139 15.57 8.73 9.15
C THR A 139 16.68 7.68 9.26
N ILE A 140 16.54 6.59 8.51
CA ILE A 140 17.64 5.64 8.30
C ILE A 140 18.33 5.98 7.00
N GLU A 141 19.65 6.19 7.07
CA GLU A 141 20.50 6.45 5.91
C GLU A 141 21.34 5.21 5.57
N VAL A 142 21.35 4.84 4.29
CA VAL A 142 22.18 3.77 3.74
C VAL A 142 22.83 4.29 2.46
N GLY A 143 24.00 4.91 2.58
CA GLY A 143 24.62 5.64 1.47
C GLY A 143 23.70 6.72 0.91
N PRO A 144 23.38 6.72 -0.40
CA PRO A 144 22.53 7.72 -1.02
C PRO A 144 21.00 7.47 -0.79
N LEU A 145 20.64 6.41 -0.08
CA LEU A 145 19.27 6.02 0.23
C LEU A 145 18.86 6.60 1.58
N ARG A 146 17.74 7.31 1.65
CA ARG A 146 17.15 7.84 2.89
C ARG A 146 15.75 7.29 3.06
N ILE A 147 15.50 6.70 4.23
CA ILE A 147 14.22 6.08 4.60
C ILE A 147 13.64 6.88 5.74
N HIS A 148 12.67 7.73 5.45
CA HIS A 148 11.96 8.57 6.41
C HIS A 148 10.86 7.75 7.08
N LEU A 149 11.11 7.25 8.28
CA LEU A 149 10.25 6.25 8.93
C LEU A 149 8.86 6.81 9.25
N ASN A 150 8.81 8.03 9.76
CA ASN A 150 7.56 8.68 10.13
C ASN A 150 6.74 9.08 8.90
N ALA A 151 7.38 9.62 7.87
CA ALA A 151 6.74 10.00 6.61
C ALA A 151 6.42 8.79 5.73
N ARG A 152 7.02 7.61 6.01
CA ARG A 152 6.98 6.41 5.15
C ARG A 152 7.41 6.70 3.72
N MET A 153 8.35 7.62 3.57
CA MET A 153 8.88 8.08 2.30
C MET A 153 10.32 7.58 2.13
N VAL A 154 10.68 7.28 0.90
CA VAL A 154 12.04 6.87 0.55
C VAL A 154 12.58 7.78 -0.53
N THR A 155 13.81 8.26 -0.34
CA THR A 155 14.53 9.01 -1.38
C THR A 155 15.84 8.32 -1.71
N PHE A 156 16.19 8.33 -2.98
CA PHE A 156 17.46 7.83 -3.49
C PHE A 156 18.14 8.93 -4.30
N LYS A 157 19.31 9.35 -3.90
CA LYS A 157 20.02 10.50 -4.50
C LYS A 157 19.16 11.76 -4.54
N GLY A 158 18.35 11.99 -3.52
CA GLY A 158 17.43 13.13 -3.43
C GLY A 158 16.14 13.01 -4.23
N GLN A 159 15.97 11.97 -5.05
CA GLN A 159 14.72 11.71 -5.79
C GLN A 159 13.81 10.78 -5.00
N HIS A 160 12.52 11.07 -4.98
CA HIS A 160 11.52 10.23 -4.35
C HIS A 160 11.37 8.89 -5.07
N ILE A 161 11.36 7.79 -4.31
CA ILE A 161 11.06 6.45 -4.82
C ILE A 161 9.73 6.00 -4.25
N PHE A 162 8.82 5.67 -5.13
CA PHE A 162 7.50 5.16 -4.76
C PHE A 162 7.56 3.68 -4.40
N LEU A 163 7.21 3.38 -3.15
CA LEU A 163 7.16 2.03 -2.63
C LEU A 163 5.76 1.69 -2.16
N THR A 164 5.31 0.48 -2.46
CA THR A 164 4.09 -0.06 -1.83
C THR A 164 4.31 -0.21 -0.32
N SER A 165 3.23 -0.36 0.45
CA SER A 165 3.33 -0.51 1.91
C SER A 165 4.22 -1.69 2.32
N ILE A 166 4.15 -2.80 1.60
CA ILE A 166 4.98 -3.98 1.90
C ILE A 166 6.44 -3.74 1.52
N GLU A 167 6.71 -3.19 0.35
CA GLU A 167 8.06 -2.84 -0.06
C GLU A 167 8.73 -1.89 0.95
N PHE A 168 7.99 -0.90 1.43
CA PHE A 168 8.49 0.00 2.47
C PHE A 168 8.81 -0.75 3.77
N LEU A 169 7.94 -1.66 4.21
CA LEU A 169 8.16 -2.45 5.42
C LEU A 169 9.36 -3.40 5.29
N VAL A 170 9.50 -4.06 4.14
CA VAL A 170 10.66 -4.90 3.83
C VAL A 170 11.95 -4.07 3.88
N LEU A 171 11.97 -2.93 3.17
CA LEU A 171 13.12 -2.04 3.13
C LEU A 171 13.48 -1.51 4.52
N LYS A 172 12.49 -1.04 5.28
CA LYS A 172 12.66 -0.60 6.67
C LYS A 172 13.26 -1.70 7.54
N SER A 173 12.71 -2.93 7.47
CA SER A 173 13.18 -4.06 8.28
C SER A 173 14.64 -4.39 7.98
N LEU A 174 15.00 -4.44 6.69
CA LEU A 174 16.38 -4.71 6.27
C LEU A 174 17.35 -3.60 6.70
N ALA A 175 16.98 -2.33 6.50
CA ALA A 175 17.80 -1.19 6.86
C ALA A 175 18.01 -1.08 8.38
N SER A 176 16.94 -1.30 9.17
CA SER A 176 17.01 -1.31 10.63
C SER A 176 17.87 -2.44 11.19
N ALA A 177 18.08 -3.50 10.42
CA ALA A 177 18.91 -4.64 10.83
C ALA A 177 20.43 -4.37 10.73
N LYS A 178 20.85 -3.22 10.15
CA LYS A 178 22.25 -2.78 10.07
C LYS A 178 23.20 -3.89 9.62
N GLY A 179 22.97 -4.46 8.44
CA GLY A 179 23.78 -5.54 7.87
C GLY A 179 23.47 -6.96 8.38
N ARG A 180 22.74 -7.11 9.49
CA ARG A 180 22.31 -8.44 9.97
C ARG A 180 21.40 -9.12 8.94
N VAL A 181 21.59 -10.41 8.75
CA VAL A 181 20.74 -11.21 7.88
C VAL A 181 19.35 -11.37 8.50
N LYS A 182 18.33 -11.04 7.75
CA LYS A 182 16.92 -11.29 8.07
C LYS A 182 16.47 -12.55 7.33
N LYS A 183 15.96 -13.52 8.07
CA LYS A 183 15.35 -14.72 7.46
C LYS A 183 14.04 -14.33 6.77
N ARG A 184 13.61 -15.14 5.78
CA ARG A 184 12.34 -14.91 5.08
C ARG A 184 11.15 -14.93 6.04
N GLU A 185 11.14 -15.88 6.96
CA GLU A 185 10.10 -16.03 7.98
C GLU A 185 10.08 -14.82 8.94
N GLU A 186 11.24 -14.28 9.32
CA GLU A 186 11.34 -13.07 10.16
C GLU A 186 10.71 -11.87 9.45
N LEU A 187 11.04 -11.65 8.17
CA LEU A 187 10.48 -10.58 7.35
C LEU A 187 8.96 -10.72 7.22
N LEU A 188 8.48 -11.93 6.95
CA LEU A 188 7.05 -12.22 6.87
C LEU A 188 6.32 -11.94 8.18
N GLN A 189 6.88 -12.38 9.29
CA GLN A 189 6.30 -12.19 10.61
C GLN A 189 6.23 -10.70 11.00
N GLU A 190 7.27 -9.93 10.68
CA GLU A 190 7.32 -8.49 10.97
C GLU A 190 6.34 -7.68 10.12
N ILE A 191 6.11 -8.09 8.87
CA ILE A 191 5.30 -7.36 7.88
C ILE A 191 3.82 -7.70 8.00
N CYS A 192 3.50 -8.98 8.08
CA CYS A 192 2.14 -9.49 8.00
C CYS A 192 1.53 -9.90 9.36
N GLY A 193 2.35 -10.00 10.41
CA GLY A 193 1.91 -10.50 11.71
C GLY A 193 1.54 -11.99 11.69
N ARG A 194 0.88 -12.47 12.76
CA ARG A 194 0.57 -13.90 12.94
C ARG A 194 -0.51 -14.45 11.99
N GLN A 195 -1.17 -13.64 11.20
CA GLN A 195 -2.34 -14.05 10.38
C GLN A 195 -2.00 -14.63 9.00
N TYR A 196 -0.75 -14.58 8.55
CA TYR A 196 -0.38 -14.97 7.19
C TYR A 196 0.67 -16.09 7.17
N LYS A 197 0.25 -17.33 7.44
CA LYS A 197 1.16 -18.50 7.46
C LYS A 197 1.60 -18.99 6.07
N ASP A 198 0.94 -18.59 4.97
CA ASP A 198 1.13 -19.16 3.64
C ASP A 198 1.97 -18.26 2.69
N LEU A 199 2.71 -17.28 3.22
CA LEU A 199 3.41 -16.24 2.44
C LEU A 199 4.85 -16.57 2.02
N ASP A 200 5.29 -17.79 2.07
CA ASP A 200 6.71 -18.20 1.91
C ASP A 200 7.40 -17.74 0.61
N ARG A 201 6.64 -17.45 -0.46
CA ARG A 201 7.19 -16.97 -1.74
C ARG A 201 7.05 -15.47 -2.00
N SER A 202 6.29 -14.76 -1.18
CA SER A 202 5.95 -13.36 -1.45
C SER A 202 7.11 -12.39 -1.21
N ILE A 203 7.97 -12.63 -0.23
CA ILE A 203 9.13 -11.76 0.08
C ILE A 203 10.07 -11.62 -1.11
N ASP A 204 10.33 -12.71 -1.83
CA ASP A 204 11.25 -12.71 -2.98
C ASP A 204 10.73 -11.81 -4.12
N VAL A 205 9.41 -11.71 -4.29
CA VAL A 205 8.76 -10.80 -5.26
C VAL A 205 8.97 -9.34 -4.84
N HIS A 206 8.76 -9.02 -3.57
CA HIS A 206 8.96 -7.66 -3.05
C HIS A 206 10.44 -7.24 -3.10
N ILE A 207 11.36 -8.15 -2.79
CA ILE A 207 12.80 -7.92 -2.94
C ILE A 207 13.15 -7.67 -4.41
N SER A 208 12.58 -8.43 -5.34
CA SER A 208 12.82 -8.23 -6.78
C SER A 208 12.30 -6.88 -7.25
N SER A 209 11.12 -6.48 -6.80
CA SER A 209 10.54 -5.16 -7.10
C SER A 209 11.36 -4.02 -6.48
N LEU A 210 11.76 -4.13 -5.21
CA LEU A 210 12.66 -3.17 -4.55
C LEU A 210 13.97 -2.99 -5.31
N ARG A 211 14.62 -4.08 -5.71
CA ARG A 211 15.86 -4.02 -6.50
C ARG A 211 15.67 -3.26 -7.79
N ARG A 212 14.57 -3.52 -8.51
CA ARG A 212 14.24 -2.79 -9.73
C ARG A 212 14.10 -1.28 -9.47
N LYS A 213 13.38 -0.90 -8.41
CA LYS A 213 13.15 0.51 -8.03
C LYS A 213 14.42 1.21 -7.54
N LEU A 214 15.32 0.47 -6.87
CA LEU A 214 16.62 0.95 -6.39
C LEU A 214 17.73 0.86 -7.44
N ASN A 215 17.45 0.30 -8.62
CA ASN A 215 18.44 -0.03 -9.63
C ASN A 215 19.60 -0.88 -9.07
N ASP A 216 19.25 -1.92 -8.30
CA ASP A 216 20.16 -2.81 -7.56
C ASP A 216 20.27 -4.18 -8.26
N ASP A 217 21.42 -4.47 -8.87
CA ASP A 217 21.65 -5.74 -9.57
C ASP A 217 21.87 -6.89 -8.56
N PRO A 218 21.07 -7.95 -8.57
CA PRO A 218 21.24 -9.09 -7.66
C PRO A 218 22.57 -9.82 -7.82
N ARG A 219 23.27 -9.66 -8.96
CA ARG A 219 24.60 -10.25 -9.21
C ARG A 219 25.73 -9.39 -8.66
N LYS A 220 25.50 -8.07 -8.55
CA LYS A 220 26.43 -7.09 -7.96
C LYS A 220 25.64 -6.14 -7.05
N PRO A 221 25.11 -6.66 -5.92
CA PRO A 221 24.20 -5.89 -5.09
C PRO A 221 24.91 -4.69 -4.45
N LYS A 222 24.23 -3.53 -4.49
CA LYS A 222 24.67 -2.31 -3.80
C LYS A 222 23.93 -2.13 -2.48
N PHE A 223 22.67 -2.59 -2.41
CA PHE A 223 21.81 -2.41 -1.25
C PHE A 223 21.36 -3.72 -0.64
N ILE A 224 20.78 -4.63 -1.42
CA ILE A 224 20.15 -5.84 -0.89
C ILE A 224 20.92 -7.08 -1.34
N ARG A 225 21.64 -7.71 -0.41
CA ARG A 225 22.35 -8.96 -0.63
C ARG A 225 21.45 -10.16 -0.32
N THR A 226 21.44 -11.14 -1.22
CA THR A 226 20.78 -12.43 -0.99
C THR A 226 21.76 -13.40 -0.30
N ILE A 227 21.34 -13.95 0.83
CA ILE A 227 22.00 -15.07 1.48
C ILE A 227 21.23 -16.33 1.11
N ARG A 228 21.80 -17.11 0.20
CA ARG A 228 21.12 -18.31 -0.34
C ARG A 228 20.63 -19.23 0.78
N ALA A 229 19.45 -19.77 0.62
CA ALA A 229 18.75 -20.64 1.57
C ALA A 229 18.45 -20.02 2.95
N VAL A 230 18.82 -18.75 3.21
CA VAL A 230 18.60 -18.09 4.51
C VAL A 230 17.66 -16.90 4.38
N GLY A 231 18.03 -15.86 3.61
CA GLY A 231 17.24 -14.63 3.55
C GLY A 231 18.00 -13.49 2.89
N TYR A 232 17.85 -12.29 3.45
CA TYR A 232 18.38 -11.06 2.89
C TYR A 232 19.08 -10.19 3.93
N SER A 233 20.01 -9.38 3.50
CA SER A 233 20.62 -8.34 4.34
C SER A 233 20.78 -7.04 3.56
N MET A 234 20.68 -5.91 4.26
CA MET A 234 21.11 -4.62 3.74
C MET A 234 22.63 -4.55 3.79
N LEU A 235 23.27 -4.10 2.70
CA LEU A 235 24.70 -3.82 2.70
C LEU A 235 24.96 -2.49 3.41
N ASP A 236 25.98 -2.47 4.25
CA ASP A 236 26.50 -1.22 4.79
C ASP A 236 27.29 -0.51 3.69
N GLN A 237 26.97 0.77 3.45
CA GLN A 237 27.62 1.58 2.42
C GLN A 237 28.83 2.35 3.00
N ASN A 238 29.18 2.08 4.25
CA ASN A 238 30.29 2.73 4.96
C ASN A 238 31.58 1.89 4.96
N GLU A 239 31.63 0.79 4.18
CA GLU A 239 32.86 0.01 3.93
C GLU A 239 33.44 0.31 2.55
#